data_b5c2119d867af62324e1e661379baa30
#
_entry.id   b5c2119d867af62324e1e661379baa30
#
_cell.length_a   1.000
_cell.length_b   1.000
_cell.length_c   1.000
_cell.angle_alpha   90.00
_cell.angle_beta   90.00
_cell.angle_gamma   90.00
#
_symmetry.space_group_name_H-M   'P 1'
#
loop_
_entity.id
_entity.type
_entity.pdbx_description
1 polymer ?
#
loop_
_entity_poly.entity_id
_entity_poly.type
_entity_poly.pdbx_seq_one_letter_code
_entity_poly.pdbx_strand_id
1 'polypeptide(L)'
;FQITFAKEGRFKQIGKNQFLELNYGETISVVNDKITNFKFKKTDFNLSNFDDNTTTYKKTQEVATIDLIKCYHKLMNFNILKINENFEVENCRNDNIDNIIKELYKRMIIPLYIPVLILLSLLLIFKSKENTNYSRYRVLIFLIGFSTIIFSEMTIRLINADFIKNIKFFLIPIILVITLYSNYFMRFKNMKDSK
;
A
#
# COMPACT_ATOMS: atom_id res chain seq x y z
N PHE A 1 -17.63 -4.07 -28.69
CA PHE A 1 -16.21 -3.71 -28.54
C PHE A 1 -15.57 -3.49 -29.91
N GLN A 2 -14.50 -2.71 -29.93
CA GLN A 2 -13.76 -2.38 -31.15
C GLN A 2 -12.26 -2.61 -30.89
N ILE A 3 -11.59 -3.30 -31.82
CA ILE A 3 -10.16 -3.56 -31.77
C ILE A 3 -9.56 -3.03 -33.06
N THR A 4 -8.49 -2.23 -32.96
CA THR A 4 -7.78 -1.68 -34.11
C THR A 4 -6.34 -2.16 -34.11
N PHE A 5 -5.88 -2.73 -35.22
CA PHE A 5 -4.50 -3.14 -35.46
C PHE A 5 -3.90 -2.25 -36.54
N ALA A 6 -2.65 -1.82 -36.37
CA ALA A 6 -1.91 -1.08 -37.37
C ALA A 6 -0.46 -1.55 -37.42
N LYS A 7 0.18 -1.45 -38.60
CA LYS A 7 1.60 -1.79 -38.75
C LYS A 7 2.51 -0.74 -38.15
N GLU A 8 2.11 0.53 -38.25
CA GLU A 8 2.85 1.67 -37.74
C GLU A 8 1.92 2.65 -37.06
N GLY A 9 2.38 3.23 -35.97
CA GLY A 9 1.68 4.30 -35.25
C GLY A 9 2.65 5.44 -34.94
N ARG A 10 2.21 6.70 -35.11
CA ARG A 10 2.97 7.90 -34.77
C ARG A 10 2.11 8.83 -33.93
N PHE A 11 2.67 9.34 -32.85
CA PHE A 11 2.03 10.38 -32.07
C PHE A 11 2.18 11.74 -32.78
N LYS A 12 1.07 12.46 -32.90
CA LYS A 12 0.99 13.77 -33.48
C LYS A 12 0.22 14.71 -32.54
N GLN A 13 0.84 15.80 -32.17
CA GLN A 13 0.20 16.83 -31.36
C GLN A 13 -0.13 18.03 -32.23
N ILE A 14 -1.40 18.40 -32.29
CA ILE A 14 -1.89 19.59 -33.01
C ILE A 14 -2.56 20.50 -31.98
N GLY A 15 -1.84 21.54 -31.54
CA GLY A 15 -2.29 22.40 -30.46
C GLY A 15 -2.40 21.67 -29.13
N LYS A 16 -3.59 21.63 -28.54
CA LYS A 16 -3.88 20.90 -27.28
C LYS A 16 -4.35 19.46 -27.51
N ASN A 17 -4.66 19.09 -28.75
CA ASN A 17 -5.21 17.76 -29.04
C ASN A 17 -4.11 16.79 -29.44
N GLN A 18 -4.18 15.58 -28.90
CA GLN A 18 -3.28 14.48 -29.20
C GLN A 18 -3.96 13.49 -30.14
N PHE A 19 -3.25 13.14 -31.21
CA PHE A 19 -3.72 12.20 -32.21
C PHE A 19 -2.70 11.05 -32.34
N LEU A 20 -3.22 9.85 -32.51
CA LEU A 20 -2.44 8.69 -32.91
C LEU A 20 -2.70 8.44 -34.40
N GLU A 21 -1.74 8.77 -35.24
CA GLU A 21 -1.77 8.49 -36.66
C GLU A 21 -1.38 7.01 -36.87
N LEU A 22 -2.33 6.23 -37.41
CA LEU A 22 -2.14 4.81 -37.65
C LEU A 22 -2.06 4.55 -39.16
N ASN A 23 -1.04 3.78 -39.59
CA ASN A 23 -0.81 3.46 -40.97
C ASN A 23 -0.95 1.94 -41.23
N TYR A 24 -1.62 1.58 -42.31
CA TYR A 24 -1.81 0.21 -42.80
C TYR A 24 -2.36 -0.72 -41.70
N GLY A 25 -3.66 -0.64 -41.49
CA GLY A 25 -4.30 -1.42 -40.44
C GLY A 25 -5.71 -1.85 -40.77
N GLU A 26 -6.32 -2.51 -39.81
CA GLU A 26 -7.71 -2.89 -39.85
C GLU A 26 -8.37 -2.70 -38.49
N THR A 27 -9.65 -2.36 -38.52
CA THR A 27 -10.50 -2.21 -37.34
C THR A 27 -11.58 -3.27 -37.40
N ILE A 28 -11.68 -4.06 -36.34
CA ILE A 28 -12.74 -5.05 -36.14
C ILE A 28 -13.68 -4.49 -35.08
N SER A 29 -14.94 -4.33 -35.45
CA SER A 29 -15.98 -3.86 -34.52
C SER A 29 -17.07 -4.93 -34.42
N VAL A 30 -17.44 -5.22 -33.15
CA VAL A 30 -18.54 -6.15 -32.85
C VAL A 30 -19.65 -5.38 -32.15
N VAL A 31 -20.78 -5.23 -32.86
CA VAL A 31 -21.98 -4.56 -32.38
C VAL A 31 -23.17 -5.48 -32.60
N ASN A 32 -23.92 -5.83 -31.57
CA ASN A 32 -25.10 -6.68 -31.64
C ASN A 32 -24.85 -7.98 -32.44
N ASP A 33 -23.77 -8.70 -32.11
CA ASP A 33 -23.32 -9.95 -32.77
C ASP A 33 -22.96 -9.83 -34.25
N LYS A 34 -22.96 -8.62 -34.82
CA LYS A 34 -22.46 -8.38 -36.16
C LYS A 34 -20.99 -7.94 -36.10
N ILE A 35 -20.17 -8.71 -36.82
CA ILE A 35 -18.73 -8.41 -36.95
C ILE A 35 -18.56 -7.61 -38.25
N THR A 36 -18.01 -6.40 -38.09
CA THR A 36 -17.59 -5.57 -39.23
C THR A 36 -16.09 -5.40 -39.22
N ASN A 37 -15.46 -5.61 -40.37
CA ASN A 37 -14.03 -5.43 -40.56
C ASN A 37 -13.81 -4.31 -41.57
N PHE A 38 -13.04 -3.29 -41.18
CA PHE A 38 -12.70 -2.13 -41.97
C PHE A 38 -11.18 -1.99 -42.10
N LYS A 39 -10.65 -2.11 -43.33
CA LYS A 39 -9.24 -1.92 -43.66
C LYS A 39 -8.95 -0.47 -44.03
N PHE A 40 -7.89 0.10 -43.49
CA PHE A 40 -7.47 1.47 -43.77
C PHE A 40 -5.99 1.53 -44.16
N LYS A 41 -5.65 2.50 -45.01
CA LYS A 41 -4.25 2.87 -45.31
C LYS A 41 -3.71 3.84 -44.31
N LYS A 42 -4.53 4.79 -43.85
CA LYS A 42 -4.20 5.78 -42.85
C LYS A 42 -5.47 6.18 -42.13
N THR A 43 -5.36 6.32 -40.78
CA THR A 43 -6.42 6.84 -39.94
C THR A 43 -5.81 7.63 -38.77
N ASP A 44 -6.48 8.69 -38.35
CA ASP A 44 -6.12 9.49 -37.20
C ASP A 44 -7.07 9.17 -36.03
N PHE A 45 -6.51 8.66 -34.97
CA PHE A 45 -7.25 8.33 -33.75
C PHE A 45 -7.10 9.46 -32.75
N ASN A 46 -8.20 10.12 -32.38
CA ASN A 46 -8.17 11.21 -31.42
C ASN A 46 -8.05 10.65 -30.01
N LEU A 47 -6.93 10.92 -29.35
CA LEU A 47 -6.65 10.52 -27.97
C LEU A 47 -7.16 11.52 -26.94
N SER A 48 -7.54 12.74 -27.33
CA SER A 48 -8.00 13.76 -26.40
C SER A 48 -9.23 13.32 -25.58
N ASN A 49 -10.04 12.40 -26.13
CA ASN A 49 -11.21 11.85 -25.44
C ASN A 49 -10.82 10.82 -24.36
N PHE A 50 -9.57 10.36 -24.34
CA PHE A 50 -9.05 9.41 -23.33
C PHE A 50 -8.30 10.12 -22.21
N ASP A 51 -7.93 11.39 -22.40
CA ASP A 51 -7.26 12.20 -21.38
C ASP A 51 -8.19 12.59 -20.21
N ASP A 52 -9.51 12.57 -20.42
CA ASP A 52 -10.49 12.92 -19.39
C ASP A 52 -10.58 11.94 -18.23
N ASN A 53 -9.94 10.76 -18.34
CA ASN A 53 -9.89 9.75 -17.28
C ASN A 53 -8.55 9.69 -16.55
N THR A 54 -7.57 10.51 -16.91
CA THR A 54 -6.40 10.69 -16.04
C THR A 54 -6.89 11.44 -14.81
N THR A 55 -6.93 10.73 -13.68
CA THR A 55 -7.26 11.33 -12.39
C THR A 55 -6.28 12.49 -12.17
N THR A 56 -6.78 13.73 -12.33
CA THR A 56 -6.01 14.97 -12.09
C THR A 56 -5.56 15.08 -10.63
N TYR A 57 -6.05 14.20 -9.78
CA TYR A 57 -5.74 14.16 -8.35
C TYR A 57 -4.77 13.03 -8.05
N LYS A 58 -3.72 13.33 -7.31
CA LYS A 58 -2.83 12.32 -6.74
C LYS A 58 -3.63 11.33 -5.90
N LYS A 59 -3.37 10.04 -6.11
CA LYS A 59 -3.96 9.01 -5.25
C LYS A 59 -3.43 9.19 -3.82
N THR A 60 -4.21 8.81 -2.82
CA THR A 60 -3.82 8.92 -1.40
C THR A 60 -2.44 8.28 -1.13
N GLN A 61 -2.08 7.24 -1.88
CA GLN A 61 -0.79 6.56 -1.79
C GLN A 61 0.40 7.38 -2.31
N GLU A 62 0.17 8.34 -3.17
CA GLU A 62 1.20 9.20 -3.80
C GLU A 62 1.44 10.48 -2.99
N VAL A 63 0.55 10.78 -2.03
CA VAL A 63 0.65 11.96 -1.17
C VAL A 63 1.73 11.74 -0.10
N ALA A 64 2.55 12.76 0.17
CA ALA A 64 3.58 12.70 1.20
C ALA A 64 2.97 12.45 2.59
N THR A 65 3.67 11.71 3.45
CA THR A 65 3.17 11.33 4.79
C THR A 65 2.85 12.56 5.64
N ILE A 66 3.65 13.62 5.53
CA ILE A 66 3.45 14.88 6.26
C ILE A 66 2.14 15.55 5.83
N ASP A 67 1.84 15.53 4.54
CA ASP A 67 0.63 16.14 3.99
C ASP A 67 -0.62 15.32 4.36
N LEU A 68 -0.50 13.99 4.43
CA LEU A 68 -1.56 13.13 4.97
C LEU A 68 -1.84 13.41 6.44
N ILE A 69 -0.81 13.63 7.26
CA ILE A 69 -0.97 13.97 8.68
C ILE A 69 -1.64 15.33 8.83
N LYS A 70 -1.24 16.34 8.04
CA LYS A 70 -1.88 17.65 8.04
C LYS A 70 -3.34 17.57 7.61
N CYS A 71 -3.63 16.79 6.57
CA CYS A 71 -4.99 16.58 6.09
C CYS A 71 -5.86 15.91 7.17
N TYR A 72 -5.37 14.84 7.79
CA TYR A 72 -6.05 14.16 8.89
C TYR A 72 -6.34 15.13 10.06
N HIS A 73 -5.34 15.94 10.45
CA HIS A 73 -5.49 16.93 11.51
C HIS A 73 -6.53 18.00 11.19
N LYS A 74 -6.57 18.48 9.92
CA LYS A 74 -7.56 19.43 9.44
C LYS A 74 -8.98 18.86 9.48
N LEU A 75 -9.15 17.60 9.04
CA LEU A 75 -10.46 16.95 9.00
C LEU A 75 -11.03 16.63 10.40
N MET A 76 -10.15 16.33 11.37
CA MET A 76 -10.56 16.03 12.75
C MET A 76 -10.72 17.26 13.65
N ASN A 77 -10.57 18.49 13.10
CA ASN A 77 -10.66 19.75 13.88
C ASN A 77 -9.78 19.81 15.14
N PHE A 78 -8.65 19.10 15.14
CA PHE A 78 -7.69 19.20 16.24
C PHE A 78 -6.94 20.53 16.17
N ASN A 79 -7.27 21.50 17.03
CA ASN A 79 -6.64 22.85 17.09
C ASN A 79 -5.18 22.86 17.59
N ILE A 80 -4.48 21.71 17.59
CA ILE A 80 -3.15 21.56 18.17
C ILE A 80 -2.03 22.13 17.29
N LEU A 81 -2.20 22.13 15.98
CA LEU A 81 -1.24 22.70 15.04
C LEU A 81 -1.86 23.91 14.36
N LYS A 82 -1.24 25.09 14.49
CA LYS A 82 -1.56 26.27 13.64
C LYS A 82 -1.16 25.96 12.20
N ILE A 83 -2.02 25.24 11.48
CA ILE A 83 -1.82 25.00 10.05
C ILE A 83 -2.32 26.26 9.34
N ASN A 84 -1.44 26.89 8.54
CA ASN A 84 -1.84 28.02 7.71
C ASN A 84 -3.08 27.65 6.90
N GLU A 85 -4.11 28.45 6.97
CA GLU A 85 -5.42 28.24 6.33
C GLU A 85 -5.34 28.05 4.80
N ASN A 86 -4.24 28.49 4.19
CA ASN A 86 -4.00 28.41 2.74
C ASN A 86 -3.38 27.09 2.27
N PHE A 87 -3.30 26.05 3.14
CA PHE A 87 -2.73 24.78 2.76
C PHE A 87 -3.80 23.87 2.15
N GLU A 88 -3.85 23.86 0.82
CA GLU A 88 -4.69 22.93 0.06
C GLU A 88 -3.89 21.63 -0.20
N VAL A 89 -4.29 20.56 0.46
CA VAL A 89 -3.82 19.21 0.14
C VAL A 89 -4.78 18.63 -0.90
N GLU A 90 -4.24 18.28 -2.06
CA GLU A 90 -5.01 17.57 -3.07
C GLU A 90 -5.67 16.33 -2.46
N ASN A 91 -6.94 16.11 -2.76
CA ASN A 91 -7.71 14.93 -2.31
C ASN A 91 -8.04 14.85 -0.79
N CYS A 92 -7.90 15.96 -0.05
CA CYS A 92 -8.26 16.06 1.36
C CYS A 92 -9.75 16.34 1.52
N ARG A 93 -10.59 15.28 1.45
CA ARG A 93 -12.05 15.33 1.61
C ARG A 93 -12.51 14.39 2.71
N ASN A 94 -13.64 14.71 3.35
CA ASN A 94 -14.25 13.85 4.37
C ASN A 94 -14.55 12.43 3.86
N ASP A 95 -14.94 12.30 2.60
CA ASP A 95 -15.24 11.01 1.97
C ASP A 95 -14.02 10.10 1.86
N ASN A 96 -12.80 10.67 1.88
CA ASN A 96 -11.54 9.94 1.76
C ASN A 96 -10.84 9.69 3.11
N ILE A 97 -11.45 10.07 4.23
CA ILE A 97 -10.82 9.99 5.55
C ILE A 97 -10.38 8.55 5.90
N ASP A 98 -11.20 7.56 5.55
CA ASP A 98 -10.88 6.14 5.78
C ASP A 98 -9.62 5.70 5.02
N ASN A 99 -9.47 6.16 3.77
CA ASN A 99 -8.30 5.85 2.96
C ASN A 99 -7.05 6.55 3.48
N ILE A 100 -7.18 7.78 3.97
CA ILE A 100 -6.09 8.54 4.59
C ILE A 100 -5.60 7.85 5.85
N ILE A 101 -6.51 7.43 6.72
CA ILE A 101 -6.18 6.73 7.97
C ILE A 101 -5.52 5.37 7.67
N LYS A 102 -6.06 4.59 6.74
CA LYS A 102 -5.47 3.31 6.31
C LYS A 102 -4.06 3.48 5.77
N GLU A 103 -3.83 4.52 4.96
CA GLU A 103 -2.51 4.79 4.40
C GLU A 103 -1.51 5.26 5.47
N LEU A 104 -1.94 6.13 6.41
CA LEU A 104 -1.12 6.52 7.56
C LEU A 104 -0.77 5.33 8.45
N TYR A 105 -1.75 4.47 8.74
CA TYR A 105 -1.53 3.25 9.50
C TYR A 105 -0.51 2.34 8.80
N LYS A 106 -0.67 2.13 7.51
CA LYS A 106 0.25 1.33 6.71
C LYS A 106 1.68 1.84 6.80
N ARG A 107 1.87 3.14 6.69
CA ARG A 107 3.22 3.76 6.73
C ARG A 107 3.85 3.80 8.10
N MET A 108 3.05 3.92 9.16
CA MET A 108 3.57 4.10 10.53
C MET A 108 3.60 2.80 11.34
N ILE A 109 2.58 1.95 11.20
CA ILE A 109 2.41 0.79 12.06
C ILE A 109 3.02 -0.48 11.47
N ILE A 110 2.90 -0.70 10.17
CA ILE A 110 3.50 -1.90 9.55
C ILE A 110 5.01 -1.98 9.81
N PRO A 111 5.80 -0.90 9.70
CA PRO A 111 7.22 -0.95 10.02
C PRO A 111 7.53 -1.38 11.47
N LEU A 112 6.60 -1.17 12.42
CA LEU A 112 6.78 -1.63 13.81
C LEU A 112 6.75 -3.17 13.96
N TYR A 113 6.24 -3.90 12.97
CA TYR A 113 6.32 -5.36 12.96
C TYR A 113 7.70 -5.89 12.57
N ILE A 114 8.56 -5.07 11.94
CA ILE A 114 9.93 -5.45 11.58
C ILE A 114 10.75 -5.82 12.83
N PRO A 115 10.83 -4.99 13.89
CA PRO A 115 11.53 -5.37 15.12
C PRO A 115 10.93 -6.60 15.80
N VAL A 116 9.61 -6.86 15.69
CA VAL A 116 9.00 -8.11 16.18
C VAL A 116 9.62 -9.32 15.48
N LEU A 117 9.71 -9.28 14.15
CA LEU A 117 10.28 -10.37 13.33
C LEU A 117 11.77 -10.57 13.64
N ILE A 118 12.52 -9.49 13.83
CA ILE A 118 13.94 -9.55 14.22
C ILE A 118 14.08 -10.24 15.59
N LEU A 119 13.30 -9.85 16.59
CA LEU A 119 13.34 -10.47 17.91
C LEU A 119 12.93 -11.94 17.88
N LEU A 120 11.93 -12.31 17.06
CA LEU A 120 11.55 -13.70 16.86
C LEU A 120 12.70 -14.53 16.26
N SER A 121 13.41 -14.00 15.26
CA SER A 121 14.55 -14.70 14.67
C SER A 121 15.72 -14.84 15.65
N LEU A 122 15.97 -13.86 16.51
CA LEU A 122 16.99 -13.92 17.54
C LEU A 122 16.71 -15.01 18.59
N LEU A 123 15.44 -15.39 18.83
CA LEU A 123 15.13 -16.50 19.73
C LEU A 123 15.70 -17.84 19.27
N LEU A 124 15.99 -18.02 17.97
CA LEU A 124 16.66 -19.23 17.48
C LEU A 124 18.09 -19.41 17.99
N ILE A 125 18.77 -18.28 18.29
CA ILE A 125 20.18 -18.31 18.75
C ILE A 125 20.30 -18.97 20.12
N PHE A 126 19.27 -18.85 20.98
CA PHE A 126 19.31 -19.41 22.34
C PHE A 126 19.19 -20.93 22.42
N LYS A 127 18.86 -21.60 21.33
CA LYS A 127 18.69 -23.05 21.34
C LYS A 127 19.80 -23.72 20.55
N SER A 128 20.58 -24.61 21.23
CA SER A 128 21.64 -25.37 20.57
C SER A 128 21.08 -26.27 19.46
N LYS A 129 21.82 -26.34 18.36
CA LYS A 129 21.51 -27.22 17.21
C LYS A 129 21.54 -28.70 17.55
N GLU A 130 22.26 -29.08 18.59
CA GLU A 130 22.41 -30.48 19.05
C GLU A 130 21.15 -31.02 19.74
N ASN A 131 20.22 -30.14 20.10
CA ASN A 131 18.98 -30.56 20.75
C ASN A 131 18.05 -31.24 19.75
N THR A 132 17.57 -32.46 20.03
CA THR A 132 16.64 -33.23 19.19
C THR A 132 15.37 -32.46 18.82
N ASN A 133 14.94 -31.52 19.66
CA ASN A 133 13.76 -30.67 19.43
C ASN A 133 14.06 -29.37 18.68
N TYR A 134 15.30 -29.13 18.24
CA TYR A 134 15.67 -27.89 17.55
C TYR A 134 14.89 -27.72 16.24
N SER A 135 14.71 -28.79 15.46
CA SER A 135 13.96 -28.72 14.20
C SER A 135 12.51 -28.31 14.41
N ARG A 136 11.83 -28.86 15.40
CA ARG A 136 10.44 -28.48 15.75
C ARG A 136 10.35 -27.02 16.21
N TYR A 137 11.32 -26.58 17.02
CA TYR A 137 11.39 -25.22 17.51
C TYR A 137 11.59 -24.19 16.38
N ARG A 138 12.44 -24.52 15.41
CA ARG A 138 12.66 -23.69 14.22
C ARG A 138 11.37 -23.52 13.40
N VAL A 139 10.66 -24.62 13.14
CA VAL A 139 9.39 -24.60 12.43
C VAL A 139 8.35 -23.78 13.18
N LEU A 140 8.27 -23.92 14.51
CA LEU A 140 7.35 -23.17 15.34
C LEU A 140 7.62 -21.66 15.26
N ILE A 141 8.87 -21.22 15.40
CA ILE A 141 9.22 -19.78 15.26
C ILE A 141 8.89 -19.27 13.86
N PHE A 142 9.16 -20.07 12.82
CA PHE A 142 8.79 -19.70 11.46
C PHE A 142 7.27 -19.52 11.31
N LEU A 143 6.46 -20.44 11.84
CA LEU A 143 5.01 -20.33 11.80
C LEU A 143 4.49 -19.10 12.57
N ILE A 144 5.08 -18.79 13.73
CA ILE A 144 4.72 -17.60 14.50
C ILE A 144 5.07 -16.33 13.68
N GLY A 145 6.28 -16.26 13.09
CA GLY A 145 6.70 -15.14 12.25
C GLY A 145 5.78 -14.97 11.04
N PHE A 146 5.41 -16.03 10.38
CA PHE A 146 4.47 -16.02 9.26
C PHE A 146 3.07 -15.52 9.70
N SER A 147 2.58 -16.02 10.82
CA SER A 147 1.31 -15.58 11.40
C SER A 147 1.31 -14.09 11.76
N THR A 148 2.42 -13.55 12.26
CA THR A 148 2.53 -12.11 12.57
C THR A 148 2.47 -11.25 11.31
N ILE A 149 3.03 -11.69 10.18
CA ILE A 149 2.93 -10.99 8.90
C ILE A 149 1.48 -10.97 8.41
N ILE A 150 0.81 -12.13 8.41
CA ILE A 150 -0.61 -12.22 8.01
C ILE A 150 -1.46 -11.32 8.90
N PHE A 151 -1.22 -11.35 10.21
CA PHE A 151 -1.97 -10.53 11.17
C PHE A 151 -1.75 -9.04 10.91
N SER A 152 -0.52 -8.61 10.61
CA SER A 152 -0.19 -7.24 10.23
C SER A 152 -1.01 -6.75 9.03
N GLU A 153 -1.12 -7.56 7.98
CA GLU A 153 -1.92 -7.22 6.79
C GLU A 153 -3.43 -7.23 7.07
N MET A 154 -3.91 -8.15 7.90
CA MET A 154 -5.34 -8.21 8.27
C MET A 154 -5.77 -6.99 9.08
N THR A 155 -4.90 -6.42 9.93
CA THR A 155 -5.24 -5.24 10.73
C THR A 155 -5.58 -4.02 9.88
N ILE A 156 -4.97 -3.87 8.68
CA ILE A 156 -5.28 -2.76 7.76
C ILE A 156 -6.76 -2.76 7.34
N ARG A 157 -7.34 -3.95 7.16
CA ARG A 157 -8.74 -4.09 6.75
C ARG A 157 -9.73 -3.74 7.84
N LEU A 158 -9.30 -3.84 9.11
CA LEU A 158 -10.15 -3.60 10.29
C LEU A 158 -10.12 -2.14 10.75
N ILE A 159 -9.29 -1.30 10.12
CA ILE A 159 -9.19 0.11 10.48
C ILE A 159 -10.39 0.88 9.96
N ASN A 160 -11.00 1.65 10.86
CA ASN A 160 -12.13 2.54 10.61
C ASN A 160 -11.73 4.01 10.86
N ALA A 161 -12.61 4.96 10.54
CA ALA A 161 -12.42 6.39 10.84
C ALA A 161 -12.30 6.68 12.35
N ASP A 162 -12.81 5.82 13.22
CA ASP A 162 -12.80 5.99 14.68
C ASP A 162 -11.41 5.77 15.27
N PHE A 163 -10.74 6.83 15.70
CA PHE A 163 -9.40 6.77 16.31
C PHE A 163 -9.35 5.88 17.55
N ILE A 164 -10.36 5.93 18.42
CA ILE A 164 -10.41 5.14 19.67
C ILE A 164 -10.44 3.63 19.39
N LYS A 165 -11.14 3.21 18.36
CA LYS A 165 -11.16 1.79 17.95
C LYS A 165 -9.81 1.34 17.37
N ASN A 166 -9.11 2.23 16.71
CA ASN A 166 -7.83 1.93 16.06
C ASN A 166 -6.65 1.88 17.05
N ILE A 167 -6.75 2.51 18.23
CA ILE A 167 -5.67 2.54 19.22
C ILE A 167 -5.24 1.14 19.68
N LYS A 168 -6.18 0.19 19.70
CA LYS A 168 -5.92 -1.22 20.04
C LYS A 168 -4.92 -1.84 19.04
N PHE A 169 -5.12 -1.60 17.75
CA PHE A 169 -4.25 -2.12 16.70
C PHE A 169 -2.86 -1.47 16.72
N PHE A 170 -2.78 -0.24 17.20
CA PHE A 170 -1.51 0.47 17.38
C PHE A 170 -0.68 -0.12 18.52
N LEU A 171 -1.32 -0.51 19.61
CA LEU A 171 -0.65 -1.04 20.81
C LEU A 171 -0.13 -2.48 20.60
N ILE A 172 -0.75 -3.28 19.74
CA ILE A 172 -0.39 -4.70 19.54
C ILE A 172 1.10 -4.88 19.21
N PRO A 173 1.68 -4.26 18.15
CA PRO A 173 3.10 -4.47 17.83
C PRO A 173 4.02 -3.98 18.94
N ILE A 174 3.67 -2.92 19.66
CA ILE A 174 4.46 -2.37 20.77
C ILE A 174 4.49 -3.38 21.92
N ILE A 175 3.34 -3.93 22.31
CA ILE A 175 3.27 -4.94 23.37
C ILE A 175 4.06 -6.19 22.96
N LEU A 176 3.97 -6.64 21.70
CA LEU A 176 4.74 -7.76 21.20
C LEU A 176 6.25 -7.52 21.30
N VAL A 177 6.72 -6.35 20.91
CA VAL A 177 8.14 -5.99 21.04
C VAL A 177 8.57 -6.02 22.50
N ILE A 178 7.82 -5.41 23.41
CA ILE A 178 8.15 -5.36 24.83
C ILE A 178 8.18 -6.76 25.44
N THR A 179 7.19 -7.61 25.15
CA THR A 179 7.13 -8.97 25.69
C THR A 179 8.26 -9.86 25.15
N LEU A 180 8.58 -9.78 23.86
CA LEU A 180 9.69 -10.52 23.26
C LEU A 180 11.03 -10.04 23.80
N TYR A 181 11.22 -8.72 23.92
CA TYR A 181 12.45 -8.15 24.47
C TYR A 181 12.65 -8.54 25.94
N SER A 182 11.59 -8.48 26.76
CA SER A 182 11.64 -8.93 28.16
C SER A 182 12.04 -10.40 28.28
N ASN A 183 11.43 -11.28 27.46
CA ASN A 183 11.80 -12.69 27.40
C ASN A 183 13.25 -12.91 26.97
N TYR A 184 13.73 -12.13 25.98
CA TYR A 184 15.10 -12.15 25.53
C TYR A 184 16.04 -11.77 26.68
N PHE A 185 15.77 -10.67 27.38
CA PHE A 185 16.60 -10.17 28.47
C PHE A 185 16.69 -11.16 29.65
N MET A 186 15.55 -11.75 30.06
CA MET A 186 15.52 -12.75 31.12
C MET A 186 16.36 -13.98 30.77
N ARG A 187 16.27 -14.48 29.53
CA ARG A 187 17.07 -15.63 29.09
C ARG A 187 18.56 -15.32 29.05
N PHE A 188 18.92 -14.12 28.61
CA PHE A 188 20.32 -13.68 28.58
C PHE A 188 20.92 -13.58 29.98
N LYS A 189 20.17 -13.02 30.93
CA LYS A 189 20.56 -12.94 32.34
C LYS A 189 20.81 -14.33 32.94
N ASN A 190 19.88 -15.26 32.75
CA ASN A 190 20.00 -16.63 33.27
C ASN A 190 21.22 -17.37 32.69
N MET A 191 21.60 -17.12 31.43
CA MET A 191 22.82 -17.71 30.85
C MET A 191 24.10 -17.11 31.44
N LYS A 192 24.08 -15.84 31.87
CA LYS A 192 25.23 -15.20 32.50
C LYS A 192 25.42 -15.69 33.91
N ASP A 193 24.33 -15.94 34.64
CA ASP A 193 24.37 -16.42 36.05
C ASP A 193 24.70 -17.93 36.12
N SER A 194 24.64 -18.67 35.02
CA SER A 194 24.98 -20.10 34.93
C SER A 194 26.45 -20.35 34.53
N LYS A 195 27.26 -19.33 34.31
CA LYS A 195 28.71 -19.40 34.10
C LYS A 195 29.49 -19.01 35.35
#